data_d93bdc16d1f6617edc44ef5f523d49bb
#
_entry.id   d93bdc16d1f6617edc44ef5f523d49bb
#
_cell.length_a   1.000
_cell.length_b   1.000
_cell.length_c   1.000
_cell.angle_alpha   90.00
_cell.angle_beta   90.00
_cell.angle_gamma   90.00
#
_symmetry.space_group_name_H-M   'P 1'
#
loop_
_entity.id
_entity.type
_entity.pdbx_description
1 polymer ?
#
loop_
_entity_poly.entity_id
_entity_poly.type
_entity_poly.pdbx_seq_one_letter_code
_entity_poly.pdbx_strand_id
1 'polypeptide(L)'
;MPDTPDEQNAPAAATPHGNAPGPTTARIDITERPARTAGSGAAFLALILYLALIIGAIAAIARVATDAFDKGEPTAVALAVGASVVLALTLLLMFTSLVVVVPGQTSVRQFFGRYIGTVRRPGIALVPPLTGGKKVSVKVHNFETSELKVNDLEGNPVNIAAIVVWQVADTARAVFAVEAYEEFIKTQAESALRHVATIHPYDEPGPGETSLRGGTDLVSAELAAEVAARVALAGLEIVEVRISSLAYAPEIAQAMLQRQQAGAVIAAREQIVEGAVTMVDQALKRLETDDIVTMDDERRAQMVSNLLVVLCSDQRTQPVVNTGSLYA
;
A
#
# COMPACT_ATOMS: atom_id res chain seq x y z
N MET A 1 49.81 65.62 -2.75
CA MET A 1 50.40 64.28 -2.90
C MET A 1 49.57 63.36 -2.01
N PRO A 2 48.55 62.68 -2.53
CA PRO A 2 47.76 61.76 -1.81
C PRO A 2 48.18 60.30 -2.09
N ASP A 3 48.19 59.53 -1.05
CA ASP A 3 48.58 58.16 -0.95
C ASP A 3 47.71 57.22 -1.79
N THR A 4 48.36 56.29 -2.45
CA THR A 4 47.77 55.17 -3.15
C THR A 4 47.26 54.15 -2.14
N PRO A 5 46.03 53.57 -2.29
CA PRO A 5 45.58 52.47 -1.50
C PRO A 5 46.11 51.11 -2.03
N ASP A 6 46.49 50.34 -1.09
CA ASP A 6 47.03 48.98 -1.11
C ASP A 6 46.16 47.97 -1.88
N GLU A 7 46.76 47.44 -2.90
CA GLU A 7 46.25 46.37 -3.75
C GLU A 7 46.65 45.01 -3.15
N GLN A 8 45.96 44.53 -2.12
CA GLN A 8 46.12 43.15 -1.60
C GLN A 8 44.94 42.75 -0.77
N ASN A 9 43.86 42.28 -1.39
CA ASN A 9 43.00 41.20 -0.89
C ASN A 9 41.96 40.77 -1.93
N ALA A 10 42.40 40.03 -2.93
CA ALA A 10 41.51 39.23 -3.77
C ALA A 10 41.27 37.90 -3.06
N PRO A 11 40.01 37.47 -2.81
CA PRO A 11 39.76 36.15 -2.26
C PRO A 11 40.12 35.07 -3.29
N ALA A 12 40.93 34.12 -2.84
CA ALA A 12 41.35 32.96 -3.60
C ALA A 12 40.15 32.23 -4.19
N ALA A 13 40.20 31.99 -5.50
CA ALA A 13 39.24 31.20 -6.24
C ALA A 13 39.08 29.81 -5.58
N ALA A 14 37.87 29.52 -5.14
CA ALA A 14 37.50 28.20 -4.64
C ALA A 14 37.71 27.18 -5.75
N THR A 15 38.64 26.25 -5.53
CA THR A 15 38.81 25.05 -6.34
C THR A 15 37.49 24.28 -6.36
N PRO A 16 37.02 23.81 -7.53
CA PRO A 16 35.83 22.98 -7.57
C PRO A 16 36.10 21.68 -6.81
N HIS A 17 35.39 21.47 -5.72
CA HIS A 17 35.37 20.21 -5.01
C HIS A 17 34.98 19.12 -6.03
N GLY A 18 35.94 18.24 -6.31
CA GLY A 18 35.73 17.08 -7.14
C GLY A 18 34.46 16.34 -6.65
N ASN A 19 33.59 16.00 -7.60
CA ASN A 19 32.45 15.10 -7.39
C ASN A 19 32.93 13.88 -6.59
N ALA A 20 32.60 13.84 -5.31
CA ALA A 20 32.67 12.59 -4.57
C ALA A 20 31.79 11.60 -5.33
N PRO A 21 32.29 10.40 -5.67
CA PRO A 21 31.45 9.39 -6.28
C PRO A 21 30.27 9.18 -5.34
N GLY A 22 29.07 9.50 -5.81
CA GLY A 22 27.84 9.21 -5.08
C GLY A 22 27.84 7.76 -4.65
N PRO A 23 27.19 7.40 -3.54
CA PRO A 23 27.19 6.04 -3.05
C PRO A 23 26.77 5.13 -4.21
N THR A 24 27.67 4.29 -4.65
CA THR A 24 27.40 3.22 -5.62
C THR A 24 26.45 2.26 -4.90
N THR A 25 25.18 2.56 -4.92
CA THR A 25 24.16 1.61 -4.49
C THR A 25 24.31 0.44 -5.44
N ALA A 26 24.88 -0.65 -4.95
CA ALA A 26 24.87 -1.94 -5.62
C ALA A 26 23.39 -2.39 -5.69
N ARG A 27 22.63 -1.78 -6.59
CA ARG A 27 21.27 -2.23 -6.92
C ARG A 27 21.46 -3.61 -7.55
N ILE A 28 20.99 -4.62 -6.84
CA ILE A 28 20.89 -5.97 -7.40
C ILE A 28 19.77 -5.89 -8.44
N ASP A 29 20.15 -5.63 -9.70
CA ASP A 29 19.20 -5.57 -10.82
C ASP A 29 18.94 -7.02 -11.33
N ILE A 30 18.16 -7.75 -10.54
CA ILE A 30 17.68 -9.07 -10.90
C ILE A 30 16.23 -8.95 -11.34
N THR A 31 15.97 -9.22 -12.61
CA THR A 31 14.62 -9.37 -13.15
C THR A 31 14.25 -10.84 -13.23
N GLU A 32 12.98 -11.15 -13.00
CA GLU A 32 12.48 -12.50 -13.08
C GLU A 32 12.64 -13.07 -14.49
N ARG A 33 13.22 -14.28 -14.57
CA ARG A 33 13.36 -15.04 -15.81
C ARG A 33 12.70 -16.40 -15.62
N PRO A 34 12.00 -16.94 -16.63
CA PRO A 34 11.45 -18.28 -16.52
C PRO A 34 12.59 -19.30 -16.41
N ALA A 35 12.49 -20.19 -15.44
CA ALA A 35 13.43 -21.30 -15.34
C ALA A 35 13.26 -22.26 -16.52
N ARG A 36 14.35 -22.84 -17.00
CA ARG A 36 14.30 -23.95 -17.98
C ARG A 36 13.72 -25.16 -17.26
N THR A 37 12.47 -25.48 -17.51
CA THR A 37 11.79 -26.63 -16.92
C THR A 37 11.16 -27.48 -18.00
N ALA A 38 11.26 -28.81 -17.86
CA ALA A 38 10.43 -29.71 -18.64
C ALA A 38 9.00 -29.71 -18.06
N GLY A 39 7.98 -29.69 -18.91
CA GLY A 39 6.59 -29.71 -18.51
C GLY A 39 6.22 -30.92 -17.67
N SER A 40 5.09 -30.87 -16.95
CA SER A 40 4.64 -31.93 -16.02
C SER A 40 4.52 -33.30 -16.66
N GLY A 41 4.08 -33.38 -17.91
CA GLY A 41 4.02 -34.66 -18.65
C GLY A 41 5.41 -35.22 -18.93
N ALA A 42 6.37 -34.39 -19.37
CA ALA A 42 7.74 -34.82 -19.60
C ALA A 42 8.44 -35.18 -18.28
N ALA A 43 8.16 -34.44 -17.20
CA ALA A 43 8.71 -34.74 -15.87
C ALA A 43 8.16 -36.09 -15.33
N PHE A 44 6.89 -36.38 -15.57
CA PHE A 44 6.25 -37.64 -15.17
C PHE A 44 6.79 -38.81 -15.98
N LEU A 45 6.94 -38.63 -17.30
CA LEU A 45 7.52 -39.67 -18.18
C LEU A 45 8.99 -39.92 -17.84
N ALA A 46 9.77 -38.88 -17.58
CA ALA A 46 11.13 -39.01 -17.10
C ALA A 46 11.22 -39.76 -15.77
N LEU A 47 10.27 -39.51 -14.84
CA LEU A 47 10.18 -40.18 -13.54
C LEU A 47 9.94 -41.71 -13.74
N ILE A 48 8.98 -42.08 -14.61
CA ILE A 48 8.67 -43.49 -14.89
C ILE A 48 9.85 -44.19 -15.54
N LEU A 49 10.46 -43.54 -16.57
CA LEU A 49 11.62 -44.12 -17.26
C LEU A 49 12.78 -44.32 -16.29
N TYR A 50 12.98 -43.36 -15.41
CA TYR A 50 14.04 -43.41 -14.42
C TYR A 50 13.78 -44.52 -13.37
N LEU A 51 12.54 -44.65 -12.89
CA LEU A 51 12.16 -45.75 -11.99
C LEU A 51 12.39 -47.13 -12.62
N ALA A 52 12.03 -47.28 -13.90
CA ALA A 52 12.27 -48.52 -14.64
C ALA A 52 13.78 -48.81 -14.79
N LEU A 53 14.59 -47.77 -15.06
CA LEU A 53 16.03 -47.88 -15.16
C LEU A 53 16.69 -48.28 -13.84
N ILE A 54 16.19 -47.69 -12.72
CA ILE A 54 16.64 -48.06 -11.36
C ILE A 54 16.33 -49.53 -11.05
N ILE A 55 15.09 -49.97 -11.29
CA ILE A 55 14.70 -51.36 -11.03
C ILE A 55 15.57 -52.31 -11.87
N GLY A 56 15.79 -51.98 -13.14
CA GLY A 56 16.68 -52.76 -14.02
C GLY A 56 18.12 -52.77 -13.53
N ALA A 57 18.64 -51.63 -13.08
CA ALA A 57 20.01 -51.54 -12.56
C ALA A 57 20.20 -52.32 -11.26
N ILE A 58 19.23 -52.23 -10.33
CA ILE A 58 19.24 -53.00 -9.06
C ILE A 58 19.23 -54.51 -9.37
N ALA A 59 18.36 -54.95 -10.29
CA ALA A 59 18.30 -56.36 -10.69
C ALA A 59 19.59 -56.86 -11.34
N ALA A 60 20.20 -56.02 -12.17
CA ALA A 60 21.48 -56.33 -12.80
C ALA A 60 22.65 -56.41 -11.79
N ILE A 61 22.73 -55.45 -10.87
CA ILE A 61 23.73 -55.43 -9.80
C ILE A 61 23.55 -56.64 -8.87
N ALA A 62 22.31 -57.00 -8.50
CA ALA A 62 22.02 -58.15 -7.67
C ALA A 62 22.46 -59.46 -8.33
N ARG A 63 22.20 -59.63 -9.64
CA ARG A 63 22.65 -60.79 -10.39
C ARG A 63 24.18 -60.90 -10.45
N VAL A 64 24.87 -59.79 -10.77
CA VAL A 64 26.33 -59.77 -10.82
C VAL A 64 26.94 -60.06 -9.43
N ALA A 65 26.32 -59.50 -8.36
CA ALA A 65 26.77 -59.71 -6.99
C ALA A 65 26.58 -61.19 -6.54
N THR A 66 25.47 -61.85 -6.90
CA THR A 66 25.24 -63.27 -6.57
C THR A 66 26.21 -64.16 -7.35
N ASP A 67 26.39 -63.96 -8.65
CA ASP A 67 27.32 -64.71 -9.46
C ASP A 67 28.79 -64.55 -9.01
N ALA A 68 29.17 -63.36 -8.59
CA ALA A 68 30.50 -63.05 -8.07
C ALA A 68 30.77 -63.69 -6.73
N PHE A 69 29.74 -63.72 -5.84
CA PHE A 69 29.87 -64.36 -4.53
C PHE A 69 30.02 -65.88 -4.66
N ASP A 70 29.25 -66.50 -5.56
CA ASP A 70 29.32 -67.96 -5.83
C ASP A 70 30.65 -68.39 -6.44
N LYS A 71 31.28 -67.54 -7.27
CA LYS A 71 32.58 -67.85 -7.94
C LYS A 71 33.79 -67.39 -7.13
N GLY A 72 33.58 -66.63 -6.01
CA GLY A 72 34.66 -66.10 -5.17
C GLY A 72 35.59 -65.11 -5.85
N GLU A 73 35.10 -64.35 -6.88
CA GLU A 73 35.91 -63.39 -7.63
C GLU A 73 35.84 -61.98 -6.96
N PRO A 74 36.95 -61.53 -6.35
CA PRO A 74 36.93 -60.22 -5.63
C PRO A 74 36.76 -59.01 -6.58
N THR A 75 37.17 -59.14 -7.85
CA THR A 75 37.00 -58.07 -8.85
C THR A 75 35.58 -57.82 -9.24
N ALA A 76 34.74 -58.87 -9.34
CA ALA A 76 33.35 -58.75 -9.66
C ALA A 76 32.55 -58.14 -8.49
N VAL A 77 32.91 -58.45 -7.24
CA VAL A 77 32.31 -57.82 -6.05
C VAL A 77 32.65 -56.33 -6.01
N ALA A 78 33.90 -55.94 -6.28
CA ALA A 78 34.31 -54.54 -6.35
C ALA A 78 33.53 -53.75 -7.44
N LEU A 79 33.28 -54.36 -8.59
CA LEU A 79 32.49 -53.79 -9.68
C LEU A 79 31.01 -53.60 -9.25
N ALA A 80 30.42 -54.58 -8.58
CA ALA A 80 29.03 -54.47 -8.07
C ALA A 80 28.90 -53.36 -7.03
N VAL A 81 29.84 -53.21 -6.11
CA VAL A 81 29.89 -52.10 -5.14
C VAL A 81 30.06 -50.76 -5.86
N GLY A 82 30.96 -50.64 -6.82
CA GLY A 82 31.14 -49.42 -7.61
C GLY A 82 29.85 -49.03 -8.36
N ALA A 83 29.18 -50.00 -9.00
CA ALA A 83 27.92 -49.77 -9.70
C ALA A 83 26.78 -49.33 -8.71
N SER A 84 26.73 -49.89 -7.52
CA SER A 84 25.73 -49.48 -6.51
C SER A 84 25.96 -48.06 -6.00
N VAL A 85 27.23 -47.63 -5.84
CA VAL A 85 27.55 -46.24 -5.46
C VAL A 85 27.19 -45.28 -6.58
N VAL A 86 27.47 -45.59 -7.84
CA VAL A 86 27.06 -44.74 -8.99
C VAL A 86 25.55 -44.67 -9.10
N LEU A 87 24.83 -45.74 -8.87
CA LEU A 87 23.38 -45.78 -8.86
C LEU A 87 22.81 -44.90 -7.73
N ALA A 88 23.36 -44.99 -6.52
CA ALA A 88 22.96 -44.15 -5.39
C ALA A 88 23.19 -42.66 -5.65
N LEU A 89 24.35 -42.31 -6.27
CA LEU A 89 24.66 -40.94 -6.65
C LEU A 89 23.69 -40.40 -7.71
N THR A 90 23.37 -41.22 -8.71
CA THR A 90 22.41 -40.85 -9.77
C THR A 90 20.98 -40.64 -9.19
N LEU A 91 20.58 -41.49 -8.22
CA LEU A 91 19.34 -41.37 -7.47
C LEU A 91 19.28 -40.03 -6.70
N LEU A 92 20.35 -39.71 -6.00
CA LEU A 92 20.45 -38.46 -5.26
C LEU A 92 20.31 -37.23 -6.18
N LEU A 93 21.01 -37.24 -7.32
CA LEU A 93 20.95 -36.18 -8.32
C LEU A 93 19.53 -36.02 -8.89
N MET A 94 18.86 -37.11 -9.17
CA MET A 94 17.48 -37.07 -9.69
C MET A 94 16.49 -36.54 -8.63
N PHE A 95 16.65 -36.95 -7.38
CA PHE A 95 15.79 -36.46 -6.30
C PHE A 95 15.89 -34.94 -6.14
N THR A 96 17.08 -34.37 -6.28
CA THR A 96 17.30 -32.93 -6.26
C THR A 96 16.76 -32.20 -7.49
N SER A 97 16.48 -32.89 -8.58
CA SER A 97 15.98 -32.34 -9.85
C SER A 97 14.45 -32.21 -9.88
N LEU A 98 13.71 -32.90 -9.00
CA LEU A 98 12.25 -32.85 -8.96
C LEU A 98 11.77 -31.77 -8.03
N VAL A 99 10.85 -30.91 -8.54
CA VAL A 99 10.24 -29.83 -7.79
C VAL A 99 8.74 -29.87 -7.94
N VAL A 100 8.06 -29.82 -6.81
CA VAL A 100 6.60 -29.70 -6.77
C VAL A 100 6.25 -28.24 -6.45
N VAL A 101 5.51 -27.60 -7.36
CA VAL A 101 5.01 -26.23 -7.24
C VAL A 101 3.49 -26.30 -7.08
N VAL A 102 2.97 -25.77 -5.98
CA VAL A 102 1.55 -25.72 -5.69
C VAL A 102 0.94 -24.48 -6.37
N PRO A 103 -0.33 -24.52 -6.84
CA PRO A 103 -1.01 -23.34 -7.36
C PRO A 103 -0.98 -22.17 -6.36
N GLY A 104 -0.65 -20.97 -6.85
CA GLY A 104 -0.47 -19.77 -6.01
C GLY A 104 0.90 -19.67 -5.33
N GLN A 105 1.84 -20.54 -5.67
CA GLN A 105 3.24 -20.45 -5.26
C GLN A 105 4.15 -20.48 -6.49
N THR A 106 5.32 -19.91 -6.34
CA THR A 106 6.41 -19.99 -7.31
C THR A 106 7.66 -20.50 -6.61
N SER A 107 8.58 -21.07 -7.38
CA SER A 107 9.87 -21.54 -6.85
C SER A 107 11.01 -20.83 -7.55
N VAL A 108 11.68 -19.95 -6.80
CA VAL A 108 12.88 -19.23 -7.25
C VAL A 108 14.07 -20.17 -7.12
N ARG A 109 14.79 -20.42 -8.22
CA ARG A 109 15.88 -21.40 -8.30
C ARG A 109 17.24 -20.76 -8.39
N GLN A 110 18.19 -21.32 -7.62
CA GLN A 110 19.59 -20.93 -7.59
C GLN A 110 20.48 -22.15 -7.80
N PHE A 111 21.56 -21.96 -8.51
CA PHE A 111 22.62 -22.95 -8.68
C PHE A 111 23.91 -22.36 -8.10
N PHE A 112 24.43 -22.96 -7.06
CA PHE A 112 25.61 -22.45 -6.33
C PHE A 112 25.58 -20.93 -6.07
N GLY A 113 24.43 -20.39 -5.62
CA GLY A 113 24.27 -18.96 -5.34
C GLY A 113 23.90 -18.10 -6.55
N ARG A 114 23.97 -18.63 -7.78
CA ARG A 114 23.57 -17.89 -8.98
C ARG A 114 22.10 -18.10 -9.29
N TYR A 115 21.34 -17.05 -9.51
CA TYR A 115 19.94 -17.13 -9.95
C TYR A 115 19.85 -17.72 -11.37
N ILE A 116 19.06 -18.78 -11.54
CA ILE A 116 18.85 -19.46 -12.84
C ILE A 116 17.50 -19.09 -13.42
N GLY A 117 16.48 -18.93 -12.58
CA GLY A 117 15.13 -18.61 -13.01
C GLY A 117 14.05 -19.02 -12.00
N THR A 118 12.81 -18.69 -12.30
CA THR A 118 11.64 -18.96 -11.46
C THR A 118 10.69 -19.93 -12.14
N VAL A 119 10.23 -20.93 -11.39
CA VAL A 119 9.21 -21.90 -11.84
C VAL A 119 7.86 -21.40 -11.39
N ARG A 120 7.02 -20.95 -12.34
CA ARG A 120 5.65 -20.47 -12.07
C ARG A 120 4.58 -21.52 -12.37
N ARG A 121 4.88 -22.51 -13.21
CA ARG A 121 3.90 -23.54 -13.59
C ARG A 121 3.61 -24.44 -12.41
N PRO A 122 2.34 -24.62 -12.01
CA PRO A 122 1.98 -25.55 -10.96
C PRO A 122 2.17 -27.00 -11.45
N GLY A 123 2.44 -27.89 -10.51
CA GLY A 123 2.65 -29.32 -10.75
C GLY A 123 4.08 -29.76 -10.52
N ILE A 124 4.43 -30.92 -11.05
CA ILE A 124 5.79 -31.48 -11.00
C ILE A 124 6.60 -30.87 -12.14
N ALA A 125 7.71 -30.24 -11.82
CA ALA A 125 8.64 -29.67 -12.78
C ALA A 125 10.01 -30.34 -12.61
N LEU A 126 10.65 -30.68 -13.75
CA LEU A 126 12.03 -31.13 -13.78
C LEU A 126 12.92 -29.88 -13.94
N VAL A 127 13.80 -29.67 -13.00
CA VAL A 127 14.80 -28.58 -12.99
C VAL A 127 16.20 -29.15 -13.02
N PRO A 128 17.23 -28.38 -13.38
CA PRO A 128 18.63 -28.87 -13.30
C PRO A 128 18.92 -29.39 -11.88
N PRO A 129 19.64 -30.51 -11.76
CA PRO A 129 20.01 -31.06 -10.46
C PRO A 129 20.93 -30.11 -9.69
N LEU A 130 21.06 -30.31 -8.40
CA LEU A 130 21.87 -29.48 -7.47
C LEU A 130 21.40 -28.02 -7.39
N THR A 131 20.15 -27.73 -7.76
CA THR A 131 19.59 -26.41 -7.59
C THR A 131 18.86 -26.28 -6.26
N GLY A 132 19.26 -25.29 -5.43
CA GLY A 132 18.50 -24.85 -4.29
C GLY A 132 17.32 -23.97 -4.72
N GLY A 133 16.26 -23.87 -3.92
CA GLY A 133 15.14 -23.00 -4.25
C GLY A 133 14.35 -22.51 -3.05
N LYS A 134 13.89 -21.23 -3.12
CA LYS A 134 12.97 -20.64 -2.15
C LYS A 134 11.58 -20.59 -2.78
N LYS A 135 10.56 -21.07 -2.05
CA LYS A 135 9.16 -20.95 -2.46
C LYS A 135 8.61 -19.61 -2.00
N VAL A 136 7.93 -18.91 -2.89
CA VAL A 136 7.30 -17.61 -2.64
C VAL A 136 5.83 -17.72 -2.99
N SER A 137 4.95 -17.22 -2.12
CA SER A 137 3.53 -17.09 -2.37
C SER A 137 3.30 -15.90 -3.32
N VAL A 138 2.52 -16.13 -4.38
CA VAL A 138 2.05 -15.07 -5.30
C VAL A 138 0.57 -14.80 -5.12
N LYS A 139 0.00 -15.29 -4.03
CA LYS A 139 -1.37 -14.99 -3.64
C LYS A 139 -1.46 -13.56 -3.14
N VAL A 140 -2.67 -13.04 -3.12
CA VAL A 140 -2.95 -11.77 -2.48
C VAL A 140 -2.84 -11.92 -0.97
N HIS A 141 -2.13 -11.00 -0.36
CA HIS A 141 -1.93 -10.88 1.09
C HIS A 141 -2.51 -9.54 1.54
N ASN A 142 -2.92 -9.47 2.79
CA ASN A 142 -3.31 -8.22 3.43
C ASN A 142 -2.68 -8.13 4.81
N PHE A 143 -2.46 -6.91 5.24
CA PHE A 143 -2.14 -6.58 6.62
C PHE A 143 -2.71 -5.21 6.97
N GLU A 144 -2.90 -4.96 8.24
CA GLU A 144 -3.23 -3.66 8.79
C GLU A 144 -1.97 -3.07 9.41
N THR A 145 -1.71 -1.77 9.15
CA THR A 145 -0.61 -1.06 9.79
C THR A 145 -0.89 -0.90 11.28
N SER A 146 0.16 -0.68 12.05
CA SER A 146 -0.01 -0.19 13.42
C SER A 146 -0.73 1.18 13.40
N GLU A 147 -1.47 1.49 14.46
CA GLU A 147 -2.05 2.81 14.64
C GLU A 147 -0.92 3.82 14.86
N LEU A 148 -0.79 4.76 13.94
CA LEU A 148 0.24 5.78 13.95
C LEU A 148 -0.34 7.10 14.45
N LYS A 149 0.32 7.69 15.44
CA LYS A 149 0.06 9.06 15.85
C LYS A 149 0.90 10.01 15.00
N VAL A 150 0.25 10.83 14.18
CA VAL A 150 0.88 11.77 13.25
C VAL A 150 0.20 13.13 13.36
N ASN A 151 0.85 14.19 12.89
CA ASN A 151 0.20 15.48 12.76
C ASN A 151 -0.34 15.61 11.33
N ASP A 152 -1.54 16.16 11.20
CA ASP A 152 -2.12 16.55 9.91
C ASP A 152 -1.47 17.83 9.35
N LEU A 153 -1.97 18.32 8.21
CA LEU A 153 -1.48 19.56 7.57
C LEU A 153 -1.58 20.78 8.50
N GLU A 154 -2.60 20.84 9.36
CA GLU A 154 -2.81 21.92 10.32
C GLU A 154 -1.97 21.77 11.60
N GLY A 155 -1.27 20.65 11.76
CA GLY A 155 -0.50 20.34 12.97
C GLY A 155 -1.30 19.67 14.08
N ASN A 156 -2.55 19.25 13.81
CA ASN A 156 -3.37 18.53 14.77
C ASN A 156 -2.91 17.08 14.88
N PRO A 157 -2.70 16.52 16.09
CA PRO A 157 -2.37 15.13 16.25
C PRO A 157 -3.57 14.23 15.95
N VAL A 158 -3.39 13.32 15.00
CA VAL A 158 -4.39 12.33 14.57
C VAL A 158 -3.82 10.92 14.69
N ASN A 159 -4.68 9.97 15.02
CA ASN A 159 -4.40 8.55 14.98
C ASN A 159 -4.93 7.99 13.65
N ILE A 160 -4.06 7.33 12.90
CA ILE A 160 -4.41 6.78 11.59
C ILE A 160 -3.85 5.37 11.43
N ALA A 161 -4.63 4.50 10.81
CA ALA A 161 -4.20 3.17 10.38
C ALA A 161 -4.76 2.86 8.99
N ALA A 162 -4.12 1.95 8.27
CA ALA A 162 -4.53 1.56 6.93
C ALA A 162 -4.40 0.05 6.73
N ILE A 163 -5.31 -0.51 5.94
CA ILE A 163 -5.23 -1.88 5.43
C ILE A 163 -4.59 -1.82 4.05
N VAL A 164 -3.53 -2.62 3.87
CA VAL A 164 -2.80 -2.74 2.62
C VAL A 164 -2.99 -4.13 2.05
N VAL A 165 -3.52 -4.21 0.82
CA VAL A 165 -3.69 -5.44 0.05
C VAL A 165 -2.62 -5.47 -1.04
N TRP A 166 -1.85 -6.53 -1.08
CA TRP A 166 -0.67 -6.62 -1.94
C TRP A 166 -0.40 -8.04 -2.42
N GLN A 167 0.41 -8.18 -3.45
CA GLN A 167 0.89 -9.46 -3.97
C GLN A 167 2.33 -9.35 -4.46
N VAL A 168 2.97 -10.52 -4.67
CA VAL A 168 4.32 -10.58 -5.24
C VAL A 168 4.21 -10.66 -6.76
N ALA A 169 4.60 -9.60 -7.46
CA ALA A 169 4.62 -9.54 -8.92
C ALA A 169 5.93 -10.14 -9.48
N ASP A 170 7.08 -9.76 -8.92
CA ASP A 170 8.40 -10.27 -9.28
C ASP A 170 9.01 -11.03 -8.11
N THR A 171 8.99 -12.35 -8.18
CA THR A 171 9.46 -13.22 -7.09
C THR A 171 10.98 -13.24 -6.97
N ALA A 172 11.72 -12.93 -8.05
CA ALA A 172 13.16 -12.83 -7.99
C ALA A 172 13.58 -11.58 -7.21
N ARG A 173 12.95 -10.42 -7.48
CA ARG A 173 13.19 -9.21 -6.71
C ARG A 173 12.80 -9.38 -5.25
N ALA A 174 11.65 -9.99 -4.96
CA ALA A 174 11.20 -10.22 -3.60
C ALA A 174 12.17 -11.08 -2.76
N VAL A 175 12.93 -11.98 -3.41
CA VAL A 175 13.89 -12.86 -2.72
C VAL A 175 15.27 -12.26 -2.61
N PHE A 176 15.72 -11.48 -3.61
CA PHE A 176 17.11 -11.04 -3.74
C PHE A 176 17.33 -9.54 -3.54
N ALA A 177 16.30 -8.69 -3.75
CA ALA A 177 16.47 -7.26 -3.60
C ALA A 177 16.28 -6.80 -2.15
N VAL A 178 15.50 -7.53 -1.35
CA VAL A 178 15.23 -7.23 0.06
C VAL A 178 15.36 -8.52 0.89
N GLU A 179 15.72 -8.38 2.15
CA GLU A 179 15.93 -9.53 3.03
C GLU A 179 14.59 -10.15 3.46
N ALA A 180 13.67 -9.32 3.95
CA ALA A 180 12.34 -9.72 4.40
C ALA A 180 11.29 -8.81 3.76
N TYR A 181 10.75 -9.20 2.61
CA TYR A 181 9.81 -8.38 1.85
C TYR A 181 8.49 -8.09 2.60
N GLU A 182 8.06 -9.01 3.49
CA GLU A 182 6.85 -8.81 4.30
C GLU A 182 7.03 -7.72 5.37
N GLU A 183 8.20 -7.63 5.98
CA GLU A 183 8.53 -6.58 6.95
C GLU A 183 8.83 -5.26 6.24
N PHE A 184 9.52 -5.35 5.09
CA PHE A 184 9.81 -4.20 4.26
C PHE A 184 8.55 -3.46 3.83
N ILE A 185 7.52 -4.17 3.31
CA ILE A 185 6.28 -3.52 2.88
C ILE A 185 5.54 -2.86 4.04
N LYS A 186 5.53 -3.46 5.24
CA LYS A 186 4.91 -2.85 6.43
C LYS A 186 5.56 -1.53 6.79
N THR A 187 6.88 -1.51 6.87
CA THR A 187 7.64 -0.30 7.19
C THR A 187 7.46 0.79 6.12
N GLN A 188 7.44 0.42 4.83
CA GLN A 188 7.22 1.37 3.75
C GLN A 188 5.78 1.92 3.73
N ALA A 189 4.80 1.07 4.02
CA ALA A 189 3.40 1.49 4.13
C ALA A 189 3.18 2.46 5.30
N GLU A 190 3.75 2.19 6.48
CA GLU A 190 3.68 3.09 7.62
C GLU A 190 4.36 4.43 7.34
N SER A 191 5.49 4.41 6.64
CA SER A 191 6.20 5.63 6.22
C SER A 191 5.40 6.45 5.20
N ALA A 192 4.76 5.79 4.23
CA ALA A 192 3.90 6.43 3.25
C ALA A 192 2.64 7.01 3.91
N LEU A 193 2.01 6.25 4.82
CA LEU A 193 0.84 6.69 5.57
C LEU A 193 1.13 7.95 6.37
N ARG A 194 2.29 8.02 7.04
CA ARG A 194 2.72 9.22 7.76
C ARG A 194 2.90 10.41 6.80
N HIS A 195 3.51 10.18 5.65
CA HIS A 195 3.72 11.23 4.65
C HIS A 195 2.39 11.78 4.14
N VAL A 196 1.49 10.92 3.69
CA VAL A 196 0.17 11.34 3.19
C VAL A 196 -0.67 12.03 4.26
N ALA A 197 -0.62 11.57 5.51
CA ALA A 197 -1.32 12.22 6.61
C ALA A 197 -0.84 13.66 6.89
N THR A 198 0.44 13.95 6.67
CA THR A 198 1.00 15.31 6.90
C THR A 198 0.66 16.32 5.82
N ILE A 199 0.26 15.89 4.62
CA ILE A 199 -0.05 16.78 3.50
C ILE A 199 -1.55 17.06 3.33
N HIS A 200 -2.40 16.38 4.08
CA HIS A 200 -3.85 16.58 4.06
C HIS A 200 -4.37 17.04 5.41
N PRO A 201 -5.34 17.98 5.45
CA PRO A 201 -6.05 18.32 6.67
C PRO A 201 -7.01 17.19 7.06
N TYR A 202 -7.30 17.06 8.35
CA TYR A 202 -8.22 16.03 8.83
C TYR A 202 -9.66 16.24 8.33
N ASP A 203 -10.25 17.43 8.50
CA ASP A 203 -11.70 17.69 8.32
C ASP A 203 -12.00 18.89 7.41
N GLU A 204 -11.45 20.06 7.67
CA GLU A 204 -11.78 21.31 6.96
C GLU A 204 -10.80 21.58 5.79
N PRO A 205 -11.10 21.09 4.57
CA PRO A 205 -10.22 21.34 3.44
C PRO A 205 -10.34 22.80 2.99
N GLY A 206 -9.20 23.43 2.65
CA GLY A 206 -9.18 24.70 1.93
C GLY A 206 -9.78 24.57 0.52
N PRO A 207 -9.99 25.69 -0.18
CA PRO A 207 -10.51 25.69 -1.54
C PRO A 207 -9.60 24.88 -2.48
N GLY A 208 -10.11 23.75 -2.98
CA GLY A 208 -9.38 22.83 -3.86
C GLY A 208 -8.53 21.77 -3.16
N GLU A 209 -8.58 21.70 -1.84
CA GLU A 209 -7.89 20.68 -1.04
C GLU A 209 -8.83 19.51 -0.72
N THR A 210 -8.23 18.34 -0.47
CA THR A 210 -8.96 17.13 -0.08
C THR A 210 -8.64 16.84 1.39
N SER A 211 -9.67 16.63 2.22
CA SER A 211 -9.45 16.22 3.61
C SER A 211 -9.31 14.70 3.74
N LEU A 212 -8.62 14.26 4.79
CA LEU A 212 -8.49 12.83 5.12
C LEU A 212 -9.86 12.18 5.33
N ARG A 213 -10.79 12.89 5.94
CA ARG A 213 -12.14 12.40 6.26
C ARG A 213 -13.11 12.50 5.08
N GLY A 214 -13.12 13.62 4.36
CA GLY A 214 -14.08 13.88 3.29
C GLY A 214 -13.71 13.24 1.95
N GLY A 215 -12.41 13.08 1.68
CA GLY A 215 -11.88 12.54 0.43
C GLY A 215 -11.20 11.19 0.57
N THR A 216 -11.72 10.31 1.43
CA THR A 216 -11.07 9.03 1.78
C THR A 216 -10.67 8.19 0.57
N ASP A 217 -11.46 8.17 -0.50
CA ASP A 217 -11.16 7.39 -1.71
C ASP A 217 -9.97 7.99 -2.48
N LEU A 218 -9.91 9.33 -2.59
CA LEU A 218 -8.80 10.02 -3.26
C LEU A 218 -7.50 9.85 -2.48
N VAL A 219 -7.55 10.05 -1.17
CA VAL A 219 -6.40 9.87 -0.27
C VAL A 219 -5.93 8.42 -0.27
N SER A 220 -6.85 7.45 -0.29
CA SER A 220 -6.51 6.03 -0.40
C SER A 220 -5.81 5.70 -1.71
N ALA A 221 -6.25 6.29 -2.82
CA ALA A 221 -5.60 6.11 -4.12
C ALA A 221 -4.20 6.74 -4.15
N GLU A 222 -4.02 7.92 -3.58
CA GLU A 222 -2.72 8.58 -3.43
C GLU A 222 -1.78 7.76 -2.55
N LEU A 223 -2.27 7.27 -1.41
CA LEU A 223 -1.52 6.39 -0.52
C LEU A 223 -1.11 5.09 -1.23
N ALA A 224 -2.01 4.50 -2.02
CA ALA A 224 -1.69 3.30 -2.81
C ALA A 224 -0.58 3.58 -3.82
N ALA A 225 -0.61 4.71 -4.52
CA ALA A 225 0.42 5.12 -5.46
C ALA A 225 1.78 5.36 -4.77
N GLU A 226 1.77 6.01 -3.63
CA GLU A 226 2.97 6.30 -2.83
C GLU A 226 3.61 4.99 -2.30
N VAL A 227 2.80 4.08 -1.75
CA VAL A 227 3.30 2.77 -1.30
C VAL A 227 3.83 1.97 -2.49
N ALA A 228 3.10 1.93 -3.61
CA ALA A 228 3.50 1.20 -4.82
C ALA A 228 4.87 1.67 -5.35
N ALA A 229 5.11 2.98 -5.41
CA ALA A 229 6.38 3.55 -5.83
C ALA A 229 7.55 3.09 -4.96
N ARG A 230 7.33 3.00 -3.64
CA ARG A 230 8.36 2.59 -2.66
C ARG A 230 8.65 1.10 -2.70
N VAL A 231 7.63 0.25 -2.88
CA VAL A 231 7.79 -1.21 -2.84
C VAL A 231 8.11 -1.85 -4.18
N ALA A 232 8.03 -1.09 -5.28
CA ALA A 232 8.34 -1.56 -6.64
C ALA A 232 9.75 -2.16 -6.76
N LEU A 233 10.73 -1.63 -6.02
CA LEU A 233 12.10 -2.17 -6.00
C LEU A 233 12.16 -3.60 -5.46
N ALA A 234 11.27 -3.96 -4.54
CA ALA A 234 11.15 -5.31 -3.98
C ALA A 234 10.30 -6.26 -4.86
N GLY A 235 9.81 -5.80 -6.01
CA GLY A 235 8.97 -6.61 -6.89
C GLY A 235 7.58 -6.90 -6.33
N LEU A 236 7.08 -6.04 -5.44
CA LEU A 236 5.76 -6.13 -4.85
C LEU A 236 4.80 -5.21 -5.61
N GLU A 237 3.56 -5.63 -5.70
CA GLU A 237 2.46 -4.91 -6.32
C GLU A 237 1.37 -4.64 -5.29
N ILE A 238 0.92 -3.39 -5.23
CA ILE A 238 -0.20 -2.97 -4.39
C ILE A 238 -1.49 -3.16 -5.19
N VAL A 239 -2.41 -3.92 -4.63
CA VAL A 239 -3.73 -4.13 -5.19
C VAL A 239 -4.67 -3.02 -4.75
N GLU A 240 -4.65 -2.70 -3.45
CA GLU A 240 -5.51 -1.72 -2.83
C GLU A 240 -4.93 -1.26 -1.51
N VAL A 241 -5.18 0.01 -1.16
CA VAL A 241 -4.95 0.53 0.19
C VAL A 241 -6.20 1.25 0.65
N ARG A 242 -6.61 1.03 1.89
CA ARG A 242 -7.75 1.71 2.52
C ARG A 242 -7.39 2.19 3.91
N ILE A 243 -7.83 3.37 4.26
CA ILE A 243 -7.76 3.87 5.64
C ILE A 243 -8.75 3.04 6.47
N SER A 244 -8.26 2.37 7.53
CA SER A 244 -9.08 1.54 8.42
C SER A 244 -9.52 2.29 9.67
N SER A 245 -8.67 3.18 10.16
CA SER A 245 -8.91 3.99 11.36
C SER A 245 -8.42 5.40 11.13
N LEU A 246 -9.24 6.37 11.49
CA LEU A 246 -8.92 7.80 11.43
C LEU A 246 -9.67 8.53 12.53
N ALA A 247 -8.94 9.05 13.51
CA ALA A 247 -9.50 9.76 14.64
C ALA A 247 -8.54 10.84 15.15
N TYR A 248 -9.06 11.89 15.74
CA TYR A 248 -8.21 12.81 16.51
C TYR A 248 -7.56 12.10 17.69
N ALA A 249 -6.33 12.44 17.99
CA ALA A 249 -5.69 11.93 19.20
C ALA A 249 -6.49 12.33 20.46
N PRO A 250 -6.53 11.47 21.47
CA PRO A 250 -7.38 11.68 22.67
C PRO A 250 -7.15 13.02 23.35
N GLU A 251 -5.95 13.59 23.25
CA GLU A 251 -5.57 14.85 23.90
C GLU A 251 -6.33 16.06 23.37
N ILE A 252 -6.71 16.03 22.08
CA ILE A 252 -7.40 17.15 21.42
C ILE A 252 -8.84 16.83 21.02
N ALA A 253 -9.26 15.56 21.14
CA ALA A 253 -10.55 15.09 20.64
C ALA A 253 -11.72 15.91 21.21
N GLN A 254 -11.70 16.25 22.50
CA GLN A 254 -12.75 17.05 23.13
C GLN A 254 -12.77 18.51 22.62
N ALA A 255 -11.61 19.13 22.44
CA ALA A 255 -11.52 20.49 21.92
C ALA A 255 -12.00 20.57 20.46
N MET A 256 -11.63 19.56 19.64
CA MET A 256 -12.07 19.47 18.24
C MET A 256 -13.56 19.20 18.12
N LEU A 257 -14.14 18.38 19.01
CA LEU A 257 -15.58 18.21 19.07
C LEU A 257 -16.32 19.52 19.38
N GLN A 258 -15.81 20.33 20.32
CA GLN A 258 -16.38 21.64 20.62
C GLN A 258 -16.27 22.60 19.42
N ARG A 259 -15.14 22.60 18.71
CA ARG A 259 -14.95 23.38 17.47
C ARG A 259 -15.96 22.97 16.39
N GLN A 260 -16.13 21.67 16.14
CA GLN A 260 -17.10 21.14 15.19
C GLN A 260 -18.55 21.50 15.60
N GLN A 261 -18.89 21.41 16.89
CA GLN A 261 -20.21 21.82 17.39
C GLN A 261 -20.46 23.32 17.16
N ALA A 262 -19.47 24.18 17.46
CA ALA A 262 -19.57 25.61 17.22
C ALA A 262 -19.76 25.93 15.73
N GLY A 263 -18.96 25.33 14.85
CA GLY A 263 -19.09 25.46 13.40
C GLY A 263 -20.45 25.00 12.89
N ALA A 264 -20.95 23.86 13.37
CA ALA A 264 -22.27 23.34 13.00
C ALA A 264 -23.42 24.29 13.45
N VAL A 265 -23.30 24.89 14.64
CA VAL A 265 -24.29 25.87 15.12
C VAL A 265 -24.25 27.12 14.24
N ILE A 266 -23.09 27.65 13.89
CA ILE A 266 -22.97 28.83 13.02
C ILE A 266 -23.57 28.52 11.64
N ALA A 267 -23.17 27.41 11.00
CA ALA A 267 -23.69 27.00 9.69
C ALA A 267 -25.23 26.82 9.71
N ALA A 268 -25.75 26.19 10.76
CA ALA A 268 -27.21 26.07 10.93
C ALA A 268 -27.90 27.43 11.03
N ARG A 269 -27.31 28.37 11.78
CA ARG A 269 -27.88 29.74 11.90
C ARG A 269 -27.82 30.51 10.59
N GLU A 270 -26.73 30.40 9.82
CA GLU A 270 -26.64 31.01 8.50
C GLU A 270 -27.73 30.51 7.57
N GLN A 271 -27.98 29.20 7.56
CA GLN A 271 -29.05 28.60 6.76
C GLN A 271 -30.44 29.06 7.20
N ILE A 272 -30.65 29.19 8.51
CA ILE A 272 -31.93 29.72 9.06
C ILE A 272 -32.13 31.16 8.63
N VAL A 273 -31.11 32.02 8.73
CA VAL A 273 -31.20 33.44 8.34
C VAL A 273 -31.44 33.57 6.84
N GLU A 274 -30.70 32.86 6.01
CA GLU A 274 -30.87 32.88 4.53
C GLU A 274 -32.27 32.39 4.13
N GLY A 275 -32.72 31.29 4.75
CA GLY A 275 -34.07 30.79 4.57
C GLY A 275 -35.15 31.79 5.00
N ALA A 276 -34.95 32.46 6.16
CA ALA A 276 -35.85 33.48 6.64
C ALA A 276 -35.95 34.70 5.72
N VAL A 277 -34.78 35.18 5.23
CA VAL A 277 -34.75 36.30 4.24
C VAL A 277 -35.48 35.92 2.95
N THR A 278 -35.25 34.73 2.44
CA THR A 278 -35.93 34.22 1.23
C THR A 278 -37.44 34.10 1.44
N MET A 279 -37.88 33.58 2.59
CA MET A 279 -39.32 33.48 2.91
C MET A 279 -39.99 34.84 3.05
N VAL A 280 -39.32 35.81 3.70
CA VAL A 280 -39.84 37.19 3.86
C VAL A 280 -39.94 37.89 2.50
N ASP A 281 -38.92 37.79 1.63
CA ASP A 281 -38.94 38.36 0.30
C ASP A 281 -40.09 37.78 -0.55
N GLN A 282 -40.24 36.45 -0.52
CA GLN A 282 -41.34 35.77 -1.24
C GLN A 282 -42.72 36.19 -0.68
N ALA A 283 -42.87 36.32 0.64
CA ALA A 283 -44.12 36.73 1.25
C ALA A 283 -44.47 38.15 0.85
N LEU A 284 -43.54 39.10 0.88
CA LEU A 284 -43.75 40.48 0.49
C LEU A 284 -44.13 40.61 -0.99
N LYS A 285 -43.40 39.96 -1.89
CA LYS A 285 -43.69 39.92 -3.31
C LYS A 285 -45.10 39.38 -3.62
N ARG A 286 -45.51 38.36 -2.88
CA ARG A 286 -46.85 37.77 -3.05
C ARG A 286 -47.96 38.69 -2.56
N LEU A 287 -47.76 39.36 -1.42
CA LEU A 287 -48.72 40.36 -0.91
C LEU A 287 -48.89 41.55 -1.85
N GLU A 288 -47.82 41.98 -2.54
CA GLU A 288 -47.86 43.05 -3.52
C GLU A 288 -48.52 42.59 -4.84
N THR A 289 -48.18 41.38 -5.33
CA THR A 289 -48.69 40.82 -6.59
C THR A 289 -50.21 40.57 -6.51
N ASP A 290 -50.68 40.07 -5.39
CA ASP A 290 -52.08 39.72 -5.13
C ASP A 290 -52.92 40.92 -4.67
N ASP A 291 -52.32 42.14 -4.60
CA ASP A 291 -52.94 43.42 -4.18
C ASP A 291 -53.66 43.33 -2.82
N ILE A 292 -53.13 42.50 -1.91
CA ILE A 292 -53.74 42.23 -0.60
C ILE A 292 -53.52 43.41 0.34
N VAL A 293 -52.35 44.07 0.27
CA VAL A 293 -51.99 45.20 1.14
C VAL A 293 -51.08 46.16 0.37
N THR A 294 -51.45 47.44 0.29
CA THR A 294 -50.56 48.52 -0.13
C THR A 294 -49.72 48.98 1.04
N MET A 295 -48.40 48.80 0.94
CA MET A 295 -47.44 49.15 2.00
C MET A 295 -46.52 50.27 1.54
N ASP A 296 -46.35 51.28 2.41
CA ASP A 296 -45.26 52.24 2.29
C ASP A 296 -43.95 51.61 2.73
N ASP A 297 -42.82 52.24 2.42
CA ASP A 297 -41.48 51.68 2.71
C ASP A 297 -41.24 51.53 4.23
N GLU A 298 -41.80 52.38 5.04
CA GLU A 298 -41.64 52.33 6.48
C GLU A 298 -42.38 51.14 7.11
N ARG A 299 -43.61 50.88 6.68
CA ARG A 299 -44.38 49.69 7.11
C ARG A 299 -43.78 48.40 6.60
N ARG A 300 -43.22 48.41 5.35
CA ARG A 300 -42.50 47.27 4.80
C ARG A 300 -41.27 46.93 5.64
N ALA A 301 -40.43 47.91 6.00
CA ALA A 301 -39.26 47.72 6.85
C ALA A 301 -39.64 47.18 8.25
N GLN A 302 -40.72 47.64 8.81
CA GLN A 302 -41.20 47.19 10.10
C GLN A 302 -41.74 45.75 10.07
N MET A 303 -42.44 45.37 9.00
CA MET A 303 -42.91 44.00 8.78
C MET A 303 -41.74 43.05 8.56
N VAL A 304 -40.75 43.41 7.74
CA VAL A 304 -39.52 42.63 7.53
C VAL A 304 -38.82 42.39 8.86
N SER A 305 -38.59 43.42 9.63
CA SER A 305 -37.95 43.31 10.97
C SER A 305 -38.69 42.34 11.88
N ASN A 306 -40.00 42.48 11.96
CA ASN A 306 -40.83 41.61 12.82
C ASN A 306 -40.82 40.16 12.35
N LEU A 307 -40.94 39.91 11.05
CA LEU A 307 -40.90 38.55 10.48
C LEU A 307 -39.53 37.89 10.68
N LEU A 308 -38.42 38.62 10.44
CA LEU A 308 -37.10 38.11 10.66
C LEU A 308 -36.82 37.76 12.11
N VAL A 309 -37.27 38.59 13.06
CA VAL A 309 -37.16 38.29 14.50
C VAL A 309 -37.91 37.01 14.87
N VAL A 310 -39.13 36.82 14.32
CA VAL A 310 -39.90 35.58 14.56
C VAL A 310 -39.27 34.36 13.94
N LEU A 311 -38.79 34.47 12.68
CA LEU A 311 -38.24 33.33 11.93
C LEU A 311 -36.81 32.94 12.38
N CYS A 312 -36.00 33.91 12.81
CA CYS A 312 -34.62 33.66 13.26
C CYS A 312 -34.50 33.41 14.78
N SER A 313 -35.60 33.51 15.53
CA SER A 313 -35.59 33.31 16.98
C SER A 313 -35.50 31.82 17.35
N ASP A 314 -34.62 31.48 18.28
CA ASP A 314 -34.49 30.11 18.84
C ASP A 314 -35.62 29.78 19.83
N GLN A 315 -36.31 30.81 20.35
CA GLN A 315 -37.39 30.64 21.32
C GLN A 315 -38.75 30.83 20.67
N ARG A 316 -39.77 30.10 21.18
CA ARG A 316 -41.15 30.30 20.77
C ARG A 316 -41.55 31.74 21.12
N THR A 317 -41.65 32.60 20.11
CA THR A 317 -42.16 33.95 20.27
C THR A 317 -43.62 33.90 20.67
N GLN A 318 -43.98 34.53 21.79
CA GLN A 318 -45.37 34.79 22.13
C GLN A 318 -45.72 36.16 21.54
N PRO A 319 -46.59 36.23 20.52
CA PRO A 319 -47.01 37.50 19.99
C PRO A 319 -47.84 38.24 21.03
N VAL A 320 -47.32 39.36 21.52
CA VAL A 320 -48.10 40.29 22.36
C VAL A 320 -48.85 41.22 21.39
N VAL A 321 -50.11 40.93 21.17
CA VAL A 321 -50.97 41.82 20.42
C VAL A 321 -51.35 42.99 21.31
N ASN A 322 -50.75 44.14 21.03
CA ASN A 322 -51.19 45.39 21.72
C ASN A 322 -52.48 45.85 21.06
N THR A 323 -53.63 45.46 21.65
CA THR A 323 -54.91 45.97 21.29
C THR A 323 -55.03 47.36 21.93
N GLY A 324 -54.22 48.32 21.41
CA GLY A 324 -54.29 49.72 21.87
C GLY A 324 -55.75 50.21 21.91
N SER A 325 -56.08 50.92 22.96
CA SER A 325 -57.40 51.54 23.15
C SER A 325 -57.76 52.33 21.88
N LEU A 326 -58.72 51.85 21.14
CA LEU A 326 -59.27 52.49 19.94
C LEU A 326 -60.12 53.73 20.30
N TYR A 327 -60.14 54.13 21.57
CA TYR A 327 -60.88 55.28 22.03
C TYR A 327 -60.08 56.04 23.09
N ALA A 328 -59.41 57.08 22.67
CA ALA A 328 -59.24 58.30 23.48
C ALA A 328 -59.23 59.47 22.52
#